data_e1d4b869af8cbbc3138804921f1fd775
#
_entry.id   e1d4b869af8cbbc3138804921f1fd775
#
_cell.length_a   1.000
_cell.length_b   1.000
_cell.length_c   1.000
_cell.angle_alpha   90.00
_cell.angle_beta   90.00
_cell.angle_gamma   90.00
#
_symmetry.space_group_name_H-M   'P 1'
#
loop_
_entity.id
_entity.type
_entity.pdbx_description
1 polymer ?
#
loop_
_entity_poly.entity_id
_entity_poly.type
_entity_poly.pdbx_seq_one_letter_code
_entity_poly.pdbx_strand_id
1 'polypeptide(L)'
;HALAHTADTLMVFARSPHLDEAGLIRILKAIYEKMQAATGWIYVHGEDDRLARAVVTAFARETLTLDQIKNWLEVFSAGWKNAWTDEGQTRAYFNTRNLLRAIHIRTLSVKDLPRKEELSALILDAMTSMRPF
;
A
#
# COMPACT_ATOMS: atom_id res chain seq x y z
N HIS A 1 3.64 -2.20 17.40
CA HIS A 1 3.14 -0.84 17.72
C HIS A 1 3.87 0.27 16.96
N ALA A 2 5.21 0.20 16.77
CA ALA A 2 5.96 1.25 16.07
C ALA A 2 5.44 1.51 14.66
N LEU A 3 5.15 0.46 13.88
CA LEU A 3 4.63 0.61 12.52
C LEU A 3 3.25 1.27 12.50
N ALA A 4 2.40 0.96 13.47
CA ALA A 4 1.08 1.56 13.58
C ALA A 4 1.15 3.08 13.80
N HIS A 5 2.02 3.54 14.70
CA HIS A 5 2.24 4.97 14.92
C HIS A 5 2.87 5.66 13.71
N THR A 6 3.80 4.99 13.04
CA THR A 6 4.36 5.50 11.79
C THR A 6 3.27 5.66 10.72
N ALA A 7 2.39 4.69 10.58
CA ALA A 7 1.28 4.74 9.64
C ALA A 7 0.33 5.91 9.91
N ASP A 8 0.01 6.16 11.16
CA ASP A 8 -0.84 7.30 11.56
C ASP A 8 -0.16 8.64 11.23
N THR A 9 1.14 8.73 11.46
CA THR A 9 1.94 9.92 11.10
C THR A 9 1.98 10.13 9.59
N LEU A 10 2.18 9.07 8.82
CA LEU A 10 2.17 9.14 7.35
C LEU A 10 0.81 9.59 6.81
N MET A 11 -0.28 9.15 7.45
CA MET A 11 -1.63 9.61 7.08
C MET A 11 -1.81 11.12 7.30
N VAL A 12 -1.31 11.64 8.41
CA VAL A 12 -1.36 13.08 8.69
C VAL A 12 -0.57 13.86 7.63
N PHE A 13 0.63 13.39 7.27
CA PHE A 13 1.42 14.02 6.21
C PHE A 13 0.73 13.94 4.85
N ALA A 14 0.20 12.77 4.49
CA ALA A 14 -0.51 12.59 3.23
C ALA A 14 -1.73 13.51 3.09
N ARG A 15 -2.35 13.88 4.19
CA ARG A 15 -3.48 14.82 4.24
C ARG A 15 -3.04 16.27 4.10
N SER A 16 -1.80 16.60 4.43
CA SER A 16 -1.31 17.97 4.45
C SER A 16 -1.35 18.61 3.06
N PRO A 17 -1.98 19.80 2.89
CA PRO A 17 -1.99 20.50 1.61
C PRO A 17 -0.61 21.04 1.22
N HIS A 18 0.34 21.07 2.15
CA HIS A 18 1.71 21.50 1.90
C HIS A 18 2.59 20.39 1.32
N LEU A 19 2.13 19.12 1.36
CA LEU A 19 2.86 18.02 0.79
C LEU A 19 2.57 17.94 -0.71
N ASP A 20 3.62 18.07 -1.51
CA ASP A 20 3.57 18.02 -2.97
C ASP A 20 3.61 16.57 -3.51
N GLU A 21 3.62 16.44 -4.85
CA GLU A 21 3.74 15.17 -5.53
C GLU A 21 4.98 14.38 -5.07
N ALA A 22 6.13 15.03 -5.00
CA ALA A 22 7.38 14.37 -4.58
C ALA A 22 7.26 13.84 -3.14
N GLY A 23 6.63 14.57 -2.25
CA GLY A 23 6.37 14.14 -0.88
C GLY A 23 5.45 12.94 -0.80
N LEU A 24 4.39 12.89 -1.59
CA LEU A 24 3.47 11.75 -1.66
C LEU A 24 4.18 10.51 -2.21
N ILE A 25 4.98 10.66 -3.26
CA ILE A 25 5.79 9.56 -3.82
C ILE A 25 6.75 9.01 -2.78
N ARG A 26 7.38 9.87 -1.97
CA ARG A 26 8.27 9.43 -0.88
C ARG A 26 7.54 8.63 0.19
N ILE A 27 6.32 9.01 0.54
CA ILE A 27 5.48 8.24 1.48
C ILE A 27 5.19 6.84 0.89
N LEU A 28 4.74 6.78 -0.34
CA LEU A 28 4.41 5.51 -1.00
C LEU A 28 5.65 4.62 -1.14
N LYS A 29 6.80 5.21 -1.47
CA LYS A 29 8.08 4.48 -1.55
C LYS A 29 8.48 3.91 -0.19
N ALA A 30 8.35 4.66 0.88
CA ALA A 30 8.67 4.19 2.23
C ALA A 30 7.78 3.02 2.64
N ILE A 31 6.49 3.07 2.31
CA ILE A 31 5.55 1.97 2.56
C ILE A 31 5.97 0.73 1.76
N TYR A 32 6.27 0.88 0.47
CA TYR A 32 6.74 -0.20 -0.38
C TYR A 32 8.01 -0.86 0.19
N GLU A 33 9.02 -0.08 0.49
CA GLU A 33 10.31 -0.60 1.02
C GLU A 33 10.09 -1.37 2.33
N LYS A 34 9.21 -0.87 3.19
CA LYS A 34 8.88 -1.54 4.46
C LYS A 34 8.19 -2.88 4.23
N MET A 35 7.27 -2.96 3.27
CA MET A 35 6.52 -4.19 2.99
C MET A 35 7.37 -5.25 2.28
N GLN A 36 8.30 -4.83 1.41
CA GLN A 36 9.16 -5.73 0.65
C GLN A 36 10.32 -6.31 1.47
N ALA A 37 10.69 -5.67 2.57
CA ALA A 37 11.79 -6.11 3.41
C ALA A 37 11.44 -7.44 4.09
N ALA A 38 12.38 -8.39 4.08
CA ALA A 38 12.26 -9.61 4.86
C ALA A 38 12.02 -9.25 6.34
N THR A 39 11.12 -9.97 6.98
CA THR A 39 10.68 -9.63 8.33
C THR A 39 10.44 -10.88 9.18
N GLY A 40 10.61 -10.74 10.49
CA GLY A 40 10.26 -11.77 11.48
C GLY A 40 8.76 -11.81 11.83
N TRP A 41 7.93 -10.89 11.28
CA TRP A 41 6.56 -10.71 11.75
C TRP A 41 5.55 -10.68 10.60
N ILE A 42 4.38 -11.27 10.84
CA ILE A 42 3.16 -10.92 10.11
C ILE A 42 2.43 -9.88 10.95
N TYR A 43 2.04 -8.78 10.34
CA TYR A 43 1.31 -7.71 11.01
C TYR A 43 -0.12 -8.14 11.27
N VAL A 44 -0.53 -8.15 12.53
CA VAL A 44 -1.84 -8.68 12.97
C VAL A 44 -2.61 -7.72 13.89
N HIS A 45 -2.08 -6.53 14.14
CA HIS A 45 -2.67 -5.54 15.04
C HIS A 45 -3.23 -4.32 14.29
N GLY A 46 -3.66 -4.50 13.03
CA GLY A 46 -4.27 -3.44 12.22
C GLY A 46 -3.26 -2.49 11.58
N GLU A 47 -2.00 -2.90 11.48
CA GLU A 47 -0.97 -2.11 10.80
C GLU A 47 -1.29 -1.92 9.32
N ASP A 48 -1.79 -2.96 8.67
CA ASP A 48 -2.24 -2.95 7.28
C ASP A 48 -3.40 -1.95 7.07
N ASP A 49 -4.41 -1.95 7.94
CA ASP A 49 -5.51 -0.99 7.88
C ASP A 49 -5.05 0.44 8.06
N ARG A 50 -4.11 0.68 8.98
CA ARG A 50 -3.57 2.02 9.22
C ARG A 50 -2.71 2.50 8.04
N LEU A 51 -1.88 1.64 7.46
CA LEU A 51 -1.14 1.95 6.24
C LEU A 51 -2.07 2.19 5.06
N ALA A 52 -3.14 1.39 4.93
CA ALA A 52 -4.14 1.59 3.89
C ALA A 52 -4.81 2.96 3.99
N ARG A 53 -5.05 3.48 5.19
CA ARG A 53 -5.56 4.85 5.38
C ARG A 53 -4.60 5.89 4.81
N ALA A 54 -3.30 5.76 5.07
CA ALA A 54 -2.30 6.68 4.55
C ALA A 54 -2.25 6.63 3.02
N VAL A 55 -2.27 5.44 2.43
CA VAL A 55 -2.26 5.23 0.97
C VAL A 55 -3.49 5.84 0.31
N VAL A 56 -4.69 5.50 0.78
CA VAL A 56 -5.94 6.01 0.19
C VAL A 56 -6.06 7.52 0.37
N THR A 57 -5.57 8.07 1.49
CA THR A 57 -5.49 9.52 1.69
C THR A 57 -4.60 10.18 0.64
N ALA A 58 -3.45 9.58 0.32
CA ALA A 58 -2.57 10.06 -0.75
C ALA A 58 -3.27 10.01 -2.12
N PHE A 59 -3.98 8.92 -2.42
CA PHE A 59 -4.72 8.76 -3.67
C PHE A 59 -5.87 9.75 -3.81
N ALA A 60 -6.55 10.08 -2.70
CA ALA A 60 -7.69 10.99 -2.69
C ALA A 60 -7.32 12.43 -3.06
N ARG A 61 -6.07 12.81 -2.94
CA ARG A 61 -5.61 14.17 -3.26
C ARG A 61 -5.56 14.49 -4.75
N GLU A 62 -5.62 13.50 -5.61
CA GLU A 62 -5.51 13.65 -7.07
C GLU A 62 -4.20 14.32 -7.55
N THR A 63 -3.24 14.53 -6.67
CA THR A 63 -1.91 15.06 -7.00
C THR A 63 -1.09 14.03 -7.80
N LEU A 64 -1.28 12.74 -7.49
CA LEU A 64 -0.67 11.64 -8.24
C LEU A 64 -1.54 11.27 -9.43
N THR A 65 -0.91 11.01 -10.57
CA THR A 65 -1.61 10.47 -11.74
C THR A 65 -1.96 9.00 -11.54
N LEU A 66 -2.95 8.51 -12.30
CA LEU A 66 -3.27 7.07 -12.29
C LEU A 66 -2.08 6.22 -12.74
N ASP A 67 -1.26 6.70 -13.67
CA ASP A 67 -0.06 5.99 -14.11
C ASP A 67 0.98 5.89 -13.00
N GLN A 68 1.19 6.93 -12.20
CA GLN A 68 2.07 6.88 -11.04
C GLN A 68 1.58 5.88 -9.99
N ILE A 69 0.28 5.85 -9.73
CA ILE A 69 -0.35 4.90 -8.80
C ILE A 69 -0.23 3.48 -9.34
N LYS A 70 -0.49 3.27 -10.62
CA LYS A 70 -0.32 1.98 -11.29
C LYS A 70 1.10 1.46 -11.15
N ASN A 71 2.08 2.29 -11.44
CA ASN A 71 3.50 1.92 -11.34
C ASN A 71 3.86 1.51 -9.91
N TRP A 72 3.37 2.24 -8.91
CA TRP A 72 3.60 1.88 -7.50
C TRP A 72 2.97 0.53 -7.16
N LEU A 73 1.73 0.29 -7.59
CA LEU A 73 1.05 -0.99 -7.36
C LEU A 73 1.75 -2.16 -8.06
N GLU A 74 2.28 -1.95 -9.26
CA GLU A 74 3.01 -2.98 -10.00
C GLU A 74 4.27 -3.44 -9.29
N VAL A 75 5.00 -2.56 -8.60
CA VAL A 75 6.16 -2.95 -7.80
C VAL A 75 5.77 -3.86 -6.64
N PHE A 76 4.60 -3.69 -6.05
CA PHE A 76 4.11 -4.60 -5.01
C PHE A 76 3.81 -5.99 -5.53
N SER A 77 3.39 -6.14 -6.77
CA SER A 77 3.03 -7.42 -7.35
C SER A 77 4.22 -8.19 -7.93
N ALA A 78 5.38 -7.56 -8.07
CA ALA A 78 6.58 -8.16 -8.62
C ALA A 78 7.48 -8.81 -7.54
N GLY A 79 8.33 -9.72 -7.95
CA GLY A 79 9.44 -10.19 -7.13
C GLY A 79 9.15 -11.31 -6.13
N TRP A 80 7.98 -11.93 -6.18
CA TRP A 80 7.57 -12.95 -5.19
C TRP A 80 7.88 -14.40 -5.56
N LYS A 81 8.69 -14.64 -6.59
CA LYS A 81 9.02 -15.99 -7.06
C LYS A 81 9.64 -16.89 -5.97
N ASN A 82 10.38 -16.29 -5.06
CA ASN A 82 11.06 -16.97 -3.97
C ASN A 82 10.37 -16.82 -2.62
N ALA A 83 9.12 -16.38 -2.60
CA ALA A 83 8.38 -16.13 -1.36
C ALA A 83 8.30 -17.37 -0.45
N TRP A 84 8.40 -18.57 -1.00
CA TRP A 84 8.26 -19.81 -0.26
C TRP A 84 9.59 -20.47 0.12
N THR A 85 10.72 -19.92 -0.28
CA THR A 85 12.05 -20.45 0.01
C THR A 85 12.73 -19.81 1.22
N ASP A 86 12.19 -18.68 1.67
CA ASP A 86 12.70 -17.91 2.79
C ASP A 86 11.53 -17.41 3.65
N GLU A 87 11.57 -17.74 4.96
CA GLU A 87 10.47 -17.39 5.87
C GLU A 87 10.23 -15.89 5.99
N GLY A 88 11.30 -15.08 5.97
CA GLY A 88 11.18 -13.64 6.03
C GLY A 88 10.48 -13.07 4.79
N GLN A 89 10.76 -13.63 3.63
CA GLN A 89 10.09 -13.28 2.38
C GLN A 89 8.64 -13.78 2.34
N THR A 90 8.38 -14.96 2.89
CA THR A 90 7.01 -15.46 3.04
C THR A 90 6.16 -14.50 3.88
N ARG A 91 6.69 -14.04 4.99
CA ARG A 91 5.99 -13.05 5.85
C ARG A 91 5.79 -11.72 5.14
N ALA A 92 6.81 -11.22 4.44
CA ALA A 92 6.69 -10.00 3.63
C ALA A 92 5.62 -10.13 2.55
N TYR A 93 5.53 -11.27 1.88
CA TYR A 93 4.47 -11.57 0.92
C TYR A 93 3.08 -11.46 1.56
N PHE A 94 2.87 -12.09 2.71
CA PHE A 94 1.58 -12.03 3.39
C PHE A 94 1.24 -10.61 3.88
N ASN A 95 2.22 -9.87 4.41
CA ASN A 95 2.04 -8.49 4.81
C ASN A 95 1.64 -7.60 3.63
N THR A 96 2.32 -7.75 2.50
CA THR A 96 2.02 -7.01 1.27
C THR A 96 0.63 -7.35 0.73
N ARG A 97 0.29 -8.63 0.68
CA ARG A 97 -1.03 -9.08 0.24
C ARG A 97 -2.15 -8.52 1.14
N ASN A 98 -1.95 -8.55 2.45
CA ASN A 98 -2.92 -8.02 3.40
C ASN A 98 -3.07 -6.50 3.25
N LEU A 99 -1.95 -5.79 3.04
CA LEU A 99 -2.00 -4.36 2.78
C LEU A 99 -2.80 -4.03 1.51
N LEU A 100 -2.56 -4.73 0.40
CA LEU A 100 -3.32 -4.51 -0.84
C LEU A 100 -4.81 -4.78 -0.65
N ARG A 101 -5.18 -5.81 0.10
CA ARG A 101 -6.58 -6.10 0.46
C ARG A 101 -7.19 -4.97 1.29
N ALA A 102 -6.46 -4.48 2.29
CA ALA A 102 -6.90 -3.37 3.12
C ALA A 102 -7.08 -2.08 2.30
N ILE A 103 -6.15 -1.79 1.37
CA ILE A 103 -6.26 -0.65 0.44
C ILE A 103 -7.51 -0.80 -0.43
N HIS A 104 -7.77 -2.00 -0.95
CA HIS A 104 -8.95 -2.25 -1.80
C HIS A 104 -10.26 -2.03 -1.03
N ILE A 105 -10.38 -2.63 0.14
CA ILE A 105 -11.56 -2.47 1.01
C ILE A 105 -11.75 -1.00 1.37
N ARG A 106 -10.67 -0.31 1.74
CA ARG A 106 -10.72 1.11 2.10
C ARG A 106 -11.15 1.97 0.93
N THR A 107 -10.63 1.71 -0.28
CA THR A 107 -11.01 2.41 -1.51
C THR A 107 -12.50 2.29 -1.76
N LEU A 108 -13.08 1.10 -1.60
CA LEU A 108 -14.51 0.87 -1.78
C LEU A 108 -15.37 1.54 -0.68
N SER A 109 -14.83 1.63 0.53
CA SER A 109 -15.57 2.11 1.72
C SER A 109 -15.62 3.63 1.85
N VAL A 110 -14.62 4.34 1.31
CA VAL A 110 -14.56 5.80 1.41
C VAL A 110 -15.62 6.41 0.50
N LYS A 111 -16.54 7.17 1.12
CA LYS A 111 -17.58 7.88 0.38
C LYS A 111 -16.97 8.98 -0.47
N ASP A 112 -17.46 9.13 -1.71
CA ASP A 112 -17.07 10.19 -2.64
C ASP A 112 -15.56 10.25 -2.93
N LEU A 113 -14.88 9.10 -2.90
CA LEU A 113 -13.47 9.02 -3.25
C LEU A 113 -13.28 9.34 -4.74
N PRO A 114 -12.46 10.35 -5.11
CA PRO A 114 -12.15 10.62 -6.51
C PRO A 114 -11.51 9.41 -7.20
N ARG A 115 -11.88 9.14 -8.43
CA ARG A 115 -11.34 8.05 -9.25
C ARG A 115 -11.51 6.65 -8.62
N LYS A 116 -12.55 6.47 -7.79
CA LYS A 116 -12.76 5.23 -7.03
C LYS A 116 -12.75 3.98 -7.93
N GLU A 117 -13.46 4.02 -9.06
CA GLU A 117 -13.59 2.89 -9.97
C GLU A 117 -12.24 2.52 -10.60
N GLU A 118 -11.50 3.51 -11.09
CA GLU A 118 -10.18 3.33 -11.69
C GLU A 118 -9.17 2.83 -10.66
N LEU A 119 -9.16 3.40 -9.46
CA LEU A 119 -8.30 2.97 -8.36
C LEU A 119 -8.61 1.53 -7.94
N SER A 120 -9.89 1.20 -7.81
CA SER A 120 -10.32 -0.16 -7.45
C SER A 120 -9.86 -1.19 -8.47
N ALA A 121 -9.96 -0.87 -9.76
CA ALA A 121 -9.50 -1.76 -10.83
C ALA A 121 -7.99 -1.97 -10.79
N LEU A 122 -7.21 -0.90 -10.61
CA LEU A 122 -5.75 -0.98 -10.50
C LEU A 122 -5.29 -1.82 -9.30
N ILE A 123 -5.95 -1.63 -8.15
CA ILE A 123 -5.63 -2.38 -6.93
C ILE A 123 -5.97 -3.87 -7.11
N LEU A 124 -7.11 -4.17 -7.71
CA LEU A 124 -7.53 -5.55 -7.99
C LEU A 124 -6.53 -6.24 -8.94
N ASP A 125 -6.08 -5.56 -9.98
CA ASP A 125 -5.06 -6.08 -10.90
C ASP A 125 -3.76 -6.41 -10.16
N ALA A 126 -3.30 -5.53 -9.28
CA ALA A 126 -2.12 -5.77 -8.45
C ALA A 126 -2.30 -6.99 -7.55
N MET A 127 -3.46 -7.13 -6.90
CA MET A 127 -3.78 -8.26 -6.02
C MET A 127 -3.79 -9.59 -6.79
N THR A 128 -4.38 -9.61 -7.98
CA THR A 128 -4.45 -10.81 -8.82
C THR A 128 -3.10 -11.18 -9.42
N SER A 129 -2.21 -10.22 -9.61
CA SER A 129 -0.84 -10.44 -10.10
C SER A 129 0.09 -11.01 -9.04
N MET A 130 -0.23 -10.85 -7.75
CA MET A 130 0.51 -11.44 -6.64
C MET A 130 0.22 -12.93 -6.49
N ARG A 131 0.53 -13.71 -7.50
CA ARG A 131 0.37 -15.17 -7.45
C ARG A 131 1.75 -15.81 -7.40
N PRO A 132 2.12 -16.47 -6.29
CA PRO A 132 3.40 -17.17 -6.20
C PRO A 132 3.36 -18.55 -6.91
N PHE A 133 2.22 -18.95 -7.37
CA PHE A 133 1.97 -20.22 -8.08
C PHE A 133 1.03 -20.05 -9.26
#